data_69fe2f4b2448393fb4ab8f5520c61dd2
#
_entry.id   69fe2f4b2448393fb4ab8f5520c61dd2
#
_cell.length_a   1.000
_cell.length_b   1.000
_cell.length_c   1.000
_cell.angle_alpha   90.00
_cell.angle_beta   90.00
_cell.angle_gamma   90.00
#
_symmetry.space_group_name_H-M   'P 1'
#
loop_
_entity.id
_entity.type
_entity.pdbx_description
1 polymer ?
#
loop_
_entity_poly.entity_id
_entity_poly.type
_entity_poly.pdbx_seq_one_letter_code
_entity_poly.pdbx_strand_id
1 'polypeptide(L)'
;MIDLGVELEGVDNLGSKVQKGVENYLLDGAQKGQNFAMEVVPEDRSNLRMSMAQFTPEVRGGNVIWGVGNQPHAAPIEFGTEPFWPPIAPLVEWAKRVSGDPSLGYYVQWKIAQGGIDEQPYLRPGAEIQKEWYKSHDPSEYIENELR
;
A
#
# COMPACT_ATOMS: atom_id res chain seq x y z
N MET A 1 10.81 20.27 0.76
CA MET A 1 10.40 21.24 -0.28
C MET A 1 11.67 21.80 -0.92
N ILE A 2 11.90 21.54 -2.20
CA ILE A 2 12.99 22.16 -2.94
C ILE A 2 12.36 23.30 -3.72
N ASP A 3 12.56 24.52 -3.24
CA ASP A 3 12.24 25.74 -3.98
C ASP A 3 13.43 26.04 -4.89
N LEU A 4 13.32 25.67 -6.16
CA LEU A 4 14.26 26.04 -7.21
C LEU A 4 13.79 27.38 -7.83
N GLY A 5 13.86 28.45 -7.07
CA GLY A 5 13.61 29.80 -7.55
C GLY A 5 14.62 30.23 -8.59
N VAL A 6 14.51 29.70 -9.81
CA VAL A 6 15.22 30.18 -11.01
C VAL A 6 14.18 30.66 -12.00
N GLU A 7 13.91 31.96 -11.97
CA GLU A 7 13.19 32.64 -13.07
C GLU A 7 14.16 32.84 -14.25
N LEU A 8 14.01 31.99 -15.28
CA LEU A 8 14.63 32.21 -16.57
C LEU A 8 13.53 32.40 -17.61
N GLU A 9 13.53 33.53 -18.34
CA GLU A 9 12.62 33.76 -19.45
C GLU A 9 12.75 32.63 -20.50
N GLY A 10 11.63 32.03 -20.89
CA GLY A 10 11.58 30.86 -21.79
C GLY A 10 11.56 29.49 -21.11
N VAL A 11 11.52 29.43 -19.78
CA VAL A 11 11.62 28.19 -18.99
C VAL A 11 10.26 27.67 -18.48
N ASP A 12 9.16 28.36 -18.75
CA ASP A 12 7.82 27.96 -18.28
C ASP A 12 7.45 26.53 -18.66
N ASN A 13 7.94 26.05 -19.80
CA ASN A 13 7.73 24.67 -20.26
C ASN A 13 8.78 23.69 -19.72
N LEU A 14 9.98 24.16 -19.39
CA LEU A 14 11.06 23.32 -18.88
C LEU A 14 10.80 22.86 -17.44
N GLY A 15 10.35 23.79 -16.60
CA GLY A 15 9.97 23.49 -15.22
C GLY A 15 8.86 22.43 -15.13
N SER A 16 7.83 22.54 -15.97
CA SER A 16 6.72 21.58 -16.00
C SER A 16 7.17 20.20 -16.50
N LYS A 17 8.08 20.12 -17.47
CA LYS A 17 8.65 18.86 -17.95
C LYS A 17 9.52 18.18 -16.89
N VAL A 18 10.37 18.94 -16.19
CA VAL A 18 11.18 18.42 -15.08
C VAL A 18 10.29 17.90 -13.98
N GLN A 19 9.26 18.66 -13.59
CA GLN A 19 8.28 18.22 -12.58
C GLN A 19 7.60 16.92 -13.00
N LYS A 20 7.15 16.81 -14.22
CA LYS A 20 6.51 15.60 -14.75
C LYS A 20 7.46 14.39 -14.74
N GLY A 21 8.74 14.57 -15.09
CA GLY A 21 9.75 13.51 -15.00
C GLY A 21 9.93 13.02 -13.56
N VAL A 22 10.01 13.94 -12.60
CA VAL A 22 10.09 13.60 -11.17
C VAL A 22 8.81 12.88 -10.69
N GLU A 23 7.63 13.33 -11.08
CA GLU A 23 6.36 12.68 -10.74
C GLU A 23 6.31 11.26 -11.30
N ASN A 24 6.69 11.03 -12.55
CA ASN A 24 6.75 9.70 -13.16
C ASN A 24 7.72 8.78 -12.40
N TYR A 25 8.89 9.27 -12.03
CA TYR A 25 9.85 8.51 -11.20
C TYR A 25 9.24 8.12 -9.85
N LEU A 26 8.57 9.05 -9.16
CA LEU A 26 7.93 8.78 -7.88
C LEU A 26 6.80 7.75 -8.00
N LEU A 27 5.99 7.84 -9.05
CA LEU A 27 4.89 6.92 -9.32
C LEU A 27 5.37 5.50 -9.65
N ASP A 28 6.47 5.36 -10.41
CA ASP A 28 7.04 4.05 -10.71
C ASP A 28 7.54 3.34 -9.45
N GLY A 29 8.23 4.05 -8.57
CA GLY A 29 8.65 3.50 -7.28
C GLY A 29 7.46 3.12 -6.39
N ALA A 30 6.42 3.95 -6.34
CA ALA A 30 5.19 3.66 -5.62
C ALA A 30 4.49 2.41 -6.16
N GLN A 31 4.43 2.25 -7.48
CA GLN A 31 3.86 1.08 -8.13
C GLN A 31 4.63 -0.21 -7.78
N LYS A 32 5.96 -0.15 -7.65
CA LYS A 32 6.77 -1.30 -7.19
C LYS A 32 6.41 -1.70 -5.76
N GLY A 33 6.30 -0.74 -4.85
CA GLY A 33 5.88 -0.99 -3.47
C GLY A 33 4.48 -1.58 -3.38
N GLN A 34 3.52 -1.02 -4.12
CA GLN A 34 2.14 -1.49 -4.14
C GLN A 34 2.02 -2.91 -4.73
N ASN A 35 2.73 -3.21 -5.82
CA ASN A 35 2.72 -4.53 -6.43
C ASN A 35 3.24 -5.58 -5.44
N PHE A 36 4.35 -5.31 -4.76
CA PHE A 36 4.87 -6.20 -3.74
C PHE A 36 3.88 -6.40 -2.59
N ALA A 37 3.28 -5.33 -2.08
CA ALA A 37 2.27 -5.43 -1.03
C ALA A 37 1.07 -6.30 -1.45
N MET A 38 0.63 -6.20 -2.71
CA MET A 38 -0.43 -7.05 -3.27
C MET A 38 -0.05 -8.53 -3.40
N GLU A 39 1.25 -8.83 -3.53
CA GLU A 39 1.73 -10.23 -3.57
C GLU A 39 1.74 -10.88 -2.20
N VAL A 40 2.03 -10.11 -1.14
CA VAL A 40 2.22 -10.64 0.22
C VAL A 40 1.01 -10.42 1.13
N VAL A 41 0.02 -9.64 0.73
CA VAL A 41 -1.17 -9.39 1.54
C VAL A 41 -1.92 -10.70 1.82
N PRO A 42 -2.28 -11.00 3.10
CA PRO A 42 -3.07 -12.17 3.43
C PRO A 42 -4.44 -12.14 2.74
N GLU A 43 -4.83 -13.26 2.16
CA GLU A 43 -6.08 -13.37 1.41
C GLU A 43 -7.12 -14.22 2.13
N ASP A 44 -8.29 -13.61 2.38
CA ASP A 44 -9.56 -14.34 2.53
C ASP A 44 -10.53 -13.85 1.47
N ARG A 45 -11.07 -13.64 0.74
CA ARG A 45 -11.92 -13.04 -0.31
C ARG A 45 -11.20 -12.01 -1.18
N SER A 46 -9.90 -11.92 -1.07
CA SER A 46 -9.06 -10.97 -1.83
C SER A 46 -9.46 -9.48 -1.71
N ASN A 47 -10.25 -9.12 -0.71
CA ASN A 47 -10.80 -7.76 -0.58
C ASN A 47 -9.71 -6.69 -0.43
N LEU A 48 -8.67 -6.95 0.35
CA LEU A 48 -7.56 -6.02 0.52
C LEU A 48 -6.77 -5.87 -0.78
N ARG A 49 -6.43 -6.99 -1.41
CA ARG A 49 -5.72 -7.00 -2.69
C ARG A 49 -6.50 -6.28 -3.79
N MET A 50 -7.81 -6.54 -3.88
CA MET A 50 -8.68 -5.85 -4.85
C MET A 50 -8.77 -4.35 -4.57
N SER A 51 -8.87 -3.95 -3.31
CA SER A 51 -8.86 -2.55 -2.91
C SER A 51 -7.55 -1.85 -3.29
N MET A 52 -6.41 -2.52 -3.10
CA MET A 52 -5.11 -2.01 -3.53
C MET A 52 -5.01 -1.91 -5.06
N ALA A 53 -5.51 -2.90 -5.79
CA ALA A 53 -5.52 -2.90 -7.26
C ALA A 53 -6.38 -1.77 -7.85
N GLN A 54 -7.41 -1.33 -7.12
CA GLN A 54 -8.25 -0.20 -7.51
C GLN A 54 -7.65 1.16 -7.12
N PHE A 55 -6.65 1.17 -6.26
CA PHE A 55 -5.97 2.40 -5.82
C PHE A 55 -4.82 2.70 -6.77
N THR A 56 -4.95 3.76 -7.56
CA THR A 56 -3.86 4.23 -8.41
C THR A 56 -2.91 5.09 -7.57
N PRO A 57 -1.61 4.79 -7.53
CA PRO A 57 -0.64 5.66 -6.89
C PRO A 57 -0.72 7.08 -7.45
N GLU A 58 -0.63 8.07 -6.57
CA GLU A 58 -0.70 9.49 -6.94
C GLU A 58 0.35 10.33 -6.23
N VAL A 59 0.72 11.46 -6.83
CA VAL A 59 1.54 12.49 -6.18
C VAL A 59 0.62 13.64 -5.76
N ARG A 60 0.62 13.95 -4.47
CA ARG A 60 -0.19 15.03 -3.90
C ARG A 60 0.65 15.87 -2.94
N GLY A 61 0.79 17.17 -3.24
CA GLY A 61 1.55 18.09 -2.38
C GLY A 61 3.02 17.67 -2.16
N GLY A 62 3.65 17.09 -3.19
CA GLY A 62 5.03 16.59 -3.11
C GLY A 62 5.18 15.23 -2.41
N ASN A 63 4.10 14.62 -1.96
CA ASN A 63 4.10 13.28 -1.37
C ASN A 63 3.53 12.27 -2.35
N VAL A 64 4.14 11.08 -2.41
CA VAL A 64 3.60 9.95 -3.14
C VAL A 64 2.70 9.13 -2.22
N ILE A 65 1.51 8.79 -2.70
CA ILE A 65 0.48 8.09 -1.93
C ILE A 65 0.08 6.82 -2.68
N TRP A 66 0.10 5.71 -1.98
CA TRP A 66 -0.45 4.44 -2.42
C TRP A 66 -0.92 3.63 -1.21
N GLY A 67 -1.66 2.56 -1.41
CA GLY A 67 -2.12 1.73 -0.31
C GLY A 67 -3.44 1.03 -0.57
N VAL A 68 -4.20 0.84 0.50
CA VAL A 68 -5.55 0.29 0.47
C VAL A 68 -6.57 1.42 0.61
N GLY A 69 -7.74 1.24 0.00
CA GLY A 69 -8.86 2.13 0.23
C GLY A 69 -9.45 1.99 1.64
N ASN A 70 -10.69 2.43 1.83
CA ASN A 70 -11.36 2.37 3.13
C ASN A 70 -11.75 0.91 3.50
N GLN A 71 -10.79 0.15 3.99
CA GLN A 71 -10.95 -1.24 4.44
C GLN A 71 -10.75 -1.32 5.95
N PRO A 72 -11.81 -1.55 6.75
CA PRO A 72 -11.72 -1.53 8.22
C PRO A 72 -10.74 -2.56 8.81
N HIS A 73 -10.51 -3.67 8.10
CA HIS A 73 -9.61 -4.73 8.54
C HIS A 73 -8.15 -4.56 8.06
N ALA A 74 -7.85 -3.52 7.28
CA ALA A 74 -6.51 -3.28 6.78
C ALA A 74 -5.49 -3.02 7.90
N ALA A 75 -5.81 -2.14 8.83
CA ALA A 75 -4.93 -1.82 9.96
C ALA A 75 -4.78 -3.00 10.96
N PRO A 76 -5.82 -3.71 11.37
CA PRO A 76 -5.69 -4.92 12.17
C PRO A 76 -4.78 -5.99 11.57
N ILE A 77 -4.77 -6.17 10.27
CA ILE A 77 -3.88 -7.12 9.60
C ILE A 77 -2.45 -6.59 9.56
N GLU A 78 -2.25 -5.34 9.20
CA GLU A 78 -0.91 -4.72 9.11
C GLU A 78 -0.19 -4.68 10.45
N PHE A 79 -0.91 -4.31 11.53
CA PHE A 79 -0.33 -4.00 12.85
C PHE A 79 -0.68 -5.00 13.95
N GLY A 80 -1.57 -5.97 13.66
CA GLY A 80 -2.15 -6.80 14.69
C GLY A 80 -3.15 -6.06 15.58
N THR A 81 -3.64 -6.72 16.61
CA THR A 81 -4.55 -6.13 17.60
C THR A 81 -4.24 -6.62 19.00
N GLU A 82 -4.58 -5.81 19.99
CA GLU A 82 -4.72 -6.27 21.36
C GLU A 82 -5.87 -7.32 21.48
N PRO A 83 -5.92 -8.13 22.56
CA PRO A 83 -7.02 -9.03 22.80
C PRO A 83 -8.39 -8.34 22.80
N PHE A 84 -9.35 -8.92 22.09
CA PHE A 84 -10.75 -8.45 22.06
C PHE A 84 -11.69 -9.59 21.68
N TRP A 85 -12.99 -9.43 21.93
CA TRP A 85 -14.02 -10.36 21.50
C TRP A 85 -14.59 -9.93 20.14
N PRO A 86 -14.17 -10.56 19.02
CA PRO A 86 -14.74 -10.23 17.72
C PRO A 86 -16.17 -10.77 17.58
N PRO A 87 -17.00 -10.15 16.69
CA PRO A 87 -18.32 -10.71 16.36
C PRO A 87 -18.19 -12.14 15.83
N ILE A 88 -19.01 -13.05 16.34
CA ILE A 88 -18.90 -14.48 16.00
C ILE A 88 -19.39 -14.81 14.58
N ALA A 89 -20.42 -14.12 14.07
CA ALA A 89 -21.03 -14.47 12.80
C ALA A 89 -20.04 -14.46 11.62
N PRO A 90 -19.18 -13.44 11.40
CA PRO A 90 -18.18 -13.45 10.34
C PRO A 90 -17.16 -14.60 10.48
N LEU A 91 -16.79 -14.97 11.71
CA LEU A 91 -15.84 -16.04 11.97
C LEU A 91 -16.44 -17.42 11.68
N VAL A 92 -17.71 -17.63 11.99
CA VAL A 92 -18.43 -18.88 11.67
C VAL A 92 -18.57 -19.03 10.15
N GLU A 93 -18.90 -17.95 9.44
CA GLU A 93 -18.97 -17.97 7.98
C GLU A 93 -17.61 -18.23 7.32
N TRP A 94 -16.55 -17.59 7.83
CA TRP A 94 -15.18 -17.85 7.40
C TRP A 94 -14.81 -19.33 7.66
N ALA A 95 -15.06 -19.85 8.85
CA ALA A 95 -14.76 -21.23 9.21
C ALA A 95 -15.44 -22.24 8.28
N LYS A 96 -16.73 -22.01 7.94
CA LYS A 96 -17.45 -22.84 6.96
C LYS A 96 -16.78 -22.84 5.58
N ARG A 97 -16.27 -21.68 5.12
CA ARG A 97 -15.59 -21.60 3.83
C ARG A 97 -14.25 -22.32 3.80
N VAL A 98 -13.42 -22.18 4.85
CA VAL A 98 -12.04 -22.69 4.85
C VAL A 98 -11.92 -24.13 5.30
N SER A 99 -12.80 -24.59 6.19
CA SER A 99 -12.72 -25.95 6.79
C SER A 99 -14.00 -26.77 6.67
N GLY A 100 -15.11 -26.15 6.32
CA GLY A 100 -16.43 -26.78 6.37
C GLY A 100 -17.00 -26.93 7.79
N ASP A 101 -16.22 -26.61 8.82
CA ASP A 101 -16.62 -26.76 10.24
C ASP A 101 -16.86 -25.39 10.88
N PRO A 102 -18.12 -25.03 11.21
CA PRO A 102 -18.43 -23.77 11.87
C PRO A 102 -17.85 -23.66 13.29
N SER A 103 -17.50 -24.77 13.95
CA SER A 103 -16.95 -24.75 15.31
C SER A 103 -15.57 -24.09 15.36
N LEU A 104 -14.81 -24.13 14.28
CA LEU A 104 -13.54 -23.42 14.15
C LEU A 104 -13.70 -21.91 14.38
N GLY A 105 -14.83 -21.32 14.00
CA GLY A 105 -15.11 -19.91 14.24
C GLY A 105 -15.13 -19.54 15.72
N TYR A 106 -15.70 -20.39 16.57
CA TYR A 106 -15.71 -20.19 18.03
C TYR A 106 -14.31 -20.35 18.64
N TYR A 107 -13.54 -21.31 18.16
CA TYR A 107 -12.16 -21.49 18.58
C TYR A 107 -11.31 -20.25 18.23
N VAL A 108 -11.42 -19.73 17.01
CA VAL A 108 -10.70 -18.53 16.57
C VAL A 108 -11.13 -17.31 17.38
N GLN A 109 -12.43 -17.14 17.65
CA GLN A 109 -12.93 -16.07 18.54
C GLN A 109 -12.26 -16.12 19.91
N TRP A 110 -12.20 -17.31 20.52
CA TRP A 110 -11.56 -17.50 21.80
C TRP A 110 -10.06 -17.18 21.75
N LYS A 111 -9.36 -17.61 20.69
CA LYS A 111 -7.92 -17.30 20.50
C LYS A 111 -7.67 -15.79 20.39
N ILE A 112 -8.49 -15.08 19.63
CA ILE A 112 -8.39 -13.62 19.50
C ILE A 112 -8.68 -12.94 20.84
N ALA A 113 -9.64 -13.45 21.62
CA ALA A 113 -9.94 -12.93 22.94
C ALA A 113 -8.80 -13.14 23.96
N GLN A 114 -7.95 -14.12 23.76
CA GLN A 114 -6.78 -14.37 24.61
C GLN A 114 -5.53 -13.61 24.19
N GLY A 115 -5.24 -13.53 22.89
CA GLY A 115 -3.96 -13.03 22.38
C GLY A 115 -4.06 -11.91 21.36
N GLY A 116 -5.27 -11.52 20.95
CA GLY A 116 -5.43 -10.58 19.82
C GLY A 116 -5.22 -11.26 18.47
N ILE A 117 -4.94 -10.45 17.46
CA ILE A 117 -4.58 -10.88 16.10
C ILE A 117 -3.10 -10.55 15.90
N ASP A 118 -2.32 -11.55 15.49
CA ASP A 118 -0.91 -11.34 15.15
C ASP A 118 -0.78 -10.46 13.91
N GLU A 119 0.20 -9.56 13.92
CA GLU A 119 0.48 -8.72 12.76
C GLU A 119 0.93 -9.56 11.55
N GLN A 120 0.43 -9.20 10.39
CA GLN A 120 0.82 -9.75 9.10
C GLN A 120 1.10 -8.58 8.15
N PRO A 121 2.26 -7.93 8.29
CA PRO A 121 2.56 -6.69 7.58
C PRO A 121 2.68 -6.94 6.06
N TYR A 122 2.05 -6.08 5.29
CA TYR A 122 2.07 -6.08 3.82
C TYR A 122 2.37 -4.70 3.25
N LEU A 123 1.90 -3.63 3.90
CA LEU A 123 2.19 -2.25 3.48
C LEU A 123 3.62 -1.83 3.84
N ARG A 124 4.07 -2.12 5.06
CA ARG A 124 5.44 -1.79 5.49
C ARG A 124 6.50 -2.46 4.61
N PRO A 125 6.45 -3.76 4.33
CA PRO A 125 7.38 -4.38 3.38
C PRO A 125 7.31 -3.77 1.98
N GLY A 126 6.12 -3.44 1.48
CA GLY A 126 5.95 -2.74 0.21
C GLY A 126 6.63 -1.36 0.20
N ALA A 127 6.52 -0.60 1.30
CA ALA A 127 7.20 0.68 1.45
C ALA A 127 8.74 0.54 1.46
N GLU A 128 9.28 -0.53 2.05
CA GLU A 128 10.72 -0.80 2.00
C GLU A 128 11.18 -1.17 0.57
N ILE A 129 10.41 -1.95 -0.19
CA ILE A 129 10.68 -2.22 -1.61
C ILE A 129 10.68 -0.93 -2.44
N GLN A 130 9.72 -0.05 -2.22
CA GLN A 130 9.68 1.27 -2.86
C GLN A 130 10.94 2.08 -2.56
N LYS A 131 11.35 2.12 -1.30
CA LYS A 131 12.53 2.84 -0.84
C LYS A 131 13.83 2.29 -1.44
N GLU A 132 13.97 0.96 -1.50
CA GLU A 132 15.12 0.31 -2.15
C GLU A 132 15.14 0.58 -3.66
N TRP A 133 13.97 0.62 -4.29
CA TRP A 133 13.86 0.97 -5.70
C TRP A 133 14.37 2.40 -5.96
N TYR A 134 13.99 3.39 -5.13
CA TYR A 134 14.49 4.77 -5.25
C TYR A 134 16.00 4.88 -5.05
N LYS A 135 16.60 4.07 -4.19
CA LYS A 135 18.06 4.05 -4.00
C LYS A 135 18.81 3.49 -5.21
N SER A 136 18.18 2.60 -5.96
CA SER A 136 18.81 1.90 -7.11
C SER A 136 18.51 2.54 -8.46
N HIS A 137 17.62 3.52 -8.54
CA HIS A 137 17.20 4.18 -9.79
C HIS A 137 17.44 5.69 -9.70
N ASP A 138 17.95 6.25 -10.78
CA ASP A 138 18.23 7.69 -10.89
C ASP A 138 17.03 8.40 -11.56
N PRO A 139 16.50 9.49 -11.00
CA PRO A 139 15.42 10.25 -11.61
C PRO A 139 15.83 10.98 -12.90
N SER A 140 17.13 11.12 -13.18
CA SER A 140 17.61 11.85 -14.36
C SER A 140 17.10 11.29 -15.68
N GLU A 141 17.02 9.96 -15.81
CA GLU A 141 16.48 9.30 -17.00
C GLU A 141 15.02 9.70 -17.27
N TYR A 142 14.21 9.78 -16.24
CA TYR A 142 12.80 10.20 -16.34
C TYR A 142 12.67 11.67 -16.77
N ILE A 143 13.55 12.53 -16.24
CA ILE A 143 13.59 13.95 -16.57
C ILE A 143 14.04 14.12 -18.03
N GLU A 144 15.09 13.44 -18.46
CA GLU A 144 15.59 13.48 -19.83
C GLU A 144 14.55 13.02 -20.85
N ASN A 145 13.77 12.00 -20.54
CA ASN A 145 12.72 11.49 -21.40
C ASN A 145 11.60 12.54 -21.64
N GLU A 146 11.26 13.34 -20.63
CA GLU A 146 10.28 14.44 -20.78
C GLU A 146 10.86 15.66 -21.50
N LEU A 147 12.19 15.81 -21.51
CA LEU A 147 12.87 16.93 -22.18
C LEU A 147 13.06 16.73 -23.70
N ARG A 148 13.00 15.48 -24.15
CA ARG A 148 13.07 15.11 -25.58
C ARG A 148 11.77 15.42 -26.30
#